data_24f09413da06dc47fd0cc6858c707dbf
#
_entry.id   24f09413da06dc47fd0cc6858c707dbf
#
_cell.length_a   1.000
_cell.length_b   1.000
_cell.length_c   1.000
_cell.angle_alpha   90.00
_cell.angle_beta   90.00
_cell.angle_gamma   90.00
#
_symmetry.space_group_name_H-M   'P 1'
#
loop_
_entity.id
_entity.type
_entity.pdbx_description
1 polymer ?
#
loop_
_entity_poly.entity_id
_entity_poly.type
_entity_poly.pdbx_seq_one_letter_code
_entity_poly.pdbx_strand_id
1 'polypeptide(L)'
;PNFKQVIPKDDFNQAIVERELMLECVNRAALVSDEKVTLRIKPNEMEIFGQSTLGDASESMTIEYDGPSSVVSFNPKFLLDPLKSINKDKVLFEFRDDMSPGVFKINSEKTNKNEFLCVVMPIRTD
;
A
#
# COMPACT_ATOMS: atom_id res chain seq x y z
N PRO A 1 -24.38 -15.25 -7.83
CA PRO A 1 -24.25 -13.90 -7.33
C PRO A 1 -23.22 -13.12 -8.09
N ASN A 2 -23.44 -11.86 -8.10
CA ASN A 2 -22.58 -10.95 -8.81
C ASN A 2 -21.59 -10.33 -7.82
N PHE A 3 -20.34 -10.65 -7.99
CA PHE A 3 -19.31 -10.18 -7.07
C PHE A 3 -19.16 -8.67 -7.07
N LYS A 4 -19.49 -8.05 -8.17
CA LYS A 4 -19.37 -6.60 -8.26
C LYS A 4 -20.33 -5.88 -7.33
N GLN A 5 -21.40 -6.55 -6.96
CA GLN A 5 -22.37 -5.95 -6.06
C GLN A 5 -22.00 -6.15 -4.61
N VAL A 6 -21.11 -7.10 -4.34
CA VAL A 6 -20.75 -7.45 -2.98
C VAL A 6 -19.77 -6.46 -2.38
N ILE A 7 -18.94 -5.84 -3.24
CA ILE A 7 -17.91 -4.94 -2.75
C ILE A 7 -18.12 -3.56 -3.36
N PRO A 8 -18.88 -2.70 -2.67
CA PRO A 8 -19.07 -1.33 -3.13
C PRO A 8 -17.75 -0.57 -3.08
N LYS A 9 -17.60 0.39 -3.97
CA LYS A 9 -16.39 1.20 -4.02
C LYS A 9 -16.16 1.94 -2.71
N ASP A 10 -17.24 2.28 -2.03
CA ASP A 10 -17.13 3.04 -0.79
C ASP A 10 -16.49 2.25 0.35
N ASP A 11 -16.41 0.94 0.20
CA ASP A 11 -15.77 0.11 1.22
C ASP A 11 -14.26 0.18 1.18
N PHE A 12 -13.70 0.71 0.10
CA PHE A 12 -12.26 0.81 -0.04
C PHE A 12 -11.78 2.23 0.14
N ASN A 13 -10.68 2.36 0.85
CA ASN A 13 -9.99 3.63 0.97
C ASN A 13 -8.95 3.72 -0.14
N GLN A 14 -8.74 4.92 -0.65
CA GLN A 14 -7.83 5.14 -1.76
C GLN A 14 -6.81 6.21 -1.40
N ALA A 15 -5.55 5.88 -1.56
CA ALA A 15 -4.46 6.82 -1.34
C ALA A 15 -3.65 6.94 -2.60
N ILE A 16 -3.27 8.16 -2.95
CA ILE A 16 -2.37 8.39 -4.07
C ILE A 16 -0.97 8.58 -3.50
N VAL A 17 -0.05 7.74 -3.94
CA VAL A 17 1.31 7.74 -3.40
C VAL A 17 2.32 7.93 -4.52
N GLU A 18 3.45 8.55 -4.18
CA GLU A 18 4.57 8.65 -5.09
C GLU A 18 5.29 7.31 -5.10
N ARG A 19 5.33 6.68 -6.24
CA ARG A 19 5.81 5.31 -6.37
C ARG A 19 7.25 5.14 -5.91
N GLU A 20 8.15 6.00 -6.39
CA GLU A 20 9.56 5.86 -6.04
C GLU A 20 9.80 6.12 -4.56
N LEU A 21 9.09 7.08 -4.00
CA LEU A 21 9.24 7.38 -2.58
C LEU A 21 8.78 6.21 -1.72
N MET A 22 7.64 5.62 -2.07
CA MET A 22 7.15 4.46 -1.34
C MET A 22 8.09 3.28 -1.50
N LEU A 23 8.61 3.09 -2.71
CA LEU A 23 9.58 2.03 -2.97
C LEU A 23 10.80 2.17 -2.07
N GLU A 24 11.33 3.37 -1.94
CA GLU A 24 12.49 3.61 -1.10
C GLU A 24 12.18 3.38 0.37
N CYS A 25 11.03 3.86 0.83
CA CYS A 25 10.64 3.69 2.23
C CYS A 25 10.45 2.22 2.58
N VAL A 26 9.80 1.47 1.70
CA VAL A 26 9.60 0.04 1.94
C VAL A 26 10.93 -0.71 1.89
N ASN A 27 11.82 -0.34 0.97
CA ASN A 27 13.14 -0.96 0.90
C ASN A 27 13.91 -0.77 2.21
N ARG A 28 13.89 0.44 2.75
CA ARG A 28 14.63 0.70 4.00
C ARG A 28 14.03 -0.06 5.18
N ALA A 29 12.70 -0.12 5.25
CA ALA A 29 12.06 -0.89 6.31
C ALA A 29 12.35 -2.39 6.16
N ALA A 30 12.45 -2.86 4.93
CA ALA A 30 12.74 -4.27 4.66
C ALA A 30 14.16 -4.67 5.04
N LEU A 31 15.07 -3.71 5.13
CA LEU A 31 16.42 -4.02 5.60
C LEU A 31 16.42 -4.48 7.05
N VAL A 32 15.44 -4.04 7.81
CA VAL A 32 15.32 -4.40 9.22
C VAL A 32 14.43 -5.63 9.36
N SER A 33 13.36 -5.70 8.59
CA SER A 33 12.42 -6.83 8.69
C SER A 33 12.01 -7.23 7.28
N ASP A 34 12.49 -8.38 6.83
CA ASP A 34 12.19 -8.86 5.49
C ASP A 34 10.94 -9.74 5.44
N GLU A 35 10.28 -9.93 6.56
CA GLU A 35 9.07 -10.74 6.63
C GLU A 35 7.81 -9.90 6.71
N LYS A 36 7.90 -8.72 7.33
CA LYS A 36 6.72 -7.91 7.55
C LYS A 36 7.10 -6.44 7.67
N VAL A 37 6.40 -5.61 6.92
CA VAL A 37 6.41 -4.17 7.16
C VAL A 37 4.99 -3.74 7.46
N THR A 38 4.87 -2.73 8.31
CA THR A 38 3.57 -2.23 8.72
C THR A 38 3.39 -0.83 8.17
N LEU A 39 2.23 -0.61 7.56
CA LEU A 39 1.86 0.69 7.02
C LEU A 39 0.81 1.29 7.93
N ARG A 40 1.10 2.46 8.47
CA ARG A 40 0.10 3.27 9.18
C ARG A 40 -0.30 4.38 8.23
N ILE A 41 -1.55 4.34 7.82
CA ILE A 41 -2.07 5.26 6.83
C ILE A 41 -3.06 6.18 7.51
N LYS A 42 -2.80 7.47 7.44
CA LYS A 42 -3.68 8.48 8.03
C LYS A 42 -3.75 9.65 7.08
N PRO A 43 -4.67 10.60 7.31
CA PRO A 43 -4.83 11.69 6.35
C PRO A 43 -3.50 12.37 6.03
N ASN A 44 -3.17 12.36 4.75
CA ASN A 44 -2.00 13.02 4.17
C ASN A 44 -0.65 12.47 4.61
N GLU A 45 -0.65 11.33 5.30
CA GLU A 45 0.61 10.76 5.76
C GLU A 45 0.56 9.25 5.80
N MET A 46 1.65 8.61 5.40
CA MET A 46 1.84 7.18 5.56
C MET A 46 3.14 6.94 6.30
N GLU A 47 3.08 6.15 7.34
CA GLU A 47 4.26 5.72 8.08
C GLU A 47 4.51 4.26 7.77
N ILE A 48 5.76 3.94 7.45
CA ILE A 48 6.17 2.59 7.08
C ILE A 48 7.24 2.16 8.04
N PHE A 49 7.00 1.05 8.75
CA PHE A 49 8.03 0.61 9.69
C PHE A 49 8.19 -0.89 9.71
N GLY A 50 9.41 -1.30 10.08
CA GLY A 50 9.76 -2.69 10.29
C GLY A 50 10.41 -2.86 11.64
N GLN A 51 10.25 -4.05 12.20
CA GLN A 51 10.83 -4.39 13.49
C GLN A 51 11.52 -5.74 13.40
N SER A 52 12.62 -5.85 14.11
CA SER A 52 13.30 -7.14 14.27
C SER A 52 14.06 -7.13 15.58
N THR A 53 14.67 -8.25 15.91
CA THR A 53 15.52 -8.33 17.10
C THR A 53 16.75 -7.45 16.96
N LEU A 54 17.08 -7.06 15.74
CA LEU A 54 18.26 -6.24 15.48
C LEU A 54 17.97 -4.74 15.58
N GLY A 55 16.72 -4.35 15.55
CA GLY A 55 16.36 -2.95 15.64
C GLY A 55 15.07 -2.64 14.90
N ASP A 56 14.76 -1.37 14.84
CA ASP A 56 13.56 -0.87 14.21
C ASP A 56 13.93 0.12 13.12
N ALA A 57 13.08 0.21 12.10
CA ALA A 57 13.18 1.23 11.06
C ALA A 57 11.80 1.85 10.88
N SER A 58 11.78 3.17 10.77
CA SER A 58 10.54 3.91 10.57
C SER A 58 10.76 5.01 9.56
N GLU A 59 9.88 5.07 8.57
CA GLU A 59 9.91 6.06 7.51
C GLU A 59 8.54 6.71 7.40
N SER A 60 8.51 7.99 7.11
CA SER A 60 7.24 8.69 6.89
C SER A 60 7.26 9.34 5.53
N MET A 61 6.09 9.36 4.88
CA MET A 61 5.97 10.01 3.59
C MET A 61 4.62 10.69 3.49
N THR A 62 4.58 11.76 2.70
CA THR A 62 3.33 12.46 2.43
C THR A 62 2.58 11.72 1.33
N ILE A 63 1.29 11.59 1.52
CA ILE A 63 0.41 10.95 0.53
C ILE A 63 -0.82 11.83 0.34
N GLU A 64 -1.60 11.51 -0.69
CA GLU A 64 -2.89 12.18 -0.88
C GLU A 64 -3.97 11.22 -0.40
N TYR A 65 -4.48 11.49 0.78
CA TYR A 65 -5.47 10.63 1.42
C TYR A 65 -6.26 11.43 2.44
N ASP A 66 -7.56 11.23 2.47
CA ASP A 66 -8.41 11.95 3.42
C ASP A 66 -9.36 11.02 4.18
N GLY A 67 -9.12 9.72 4.13
CA GLY A 67 -9.97 8.77 4.82
C GLY A 67 -9.54 8.51 6.26
N PRO A 68 -10.16 7.54 6.88
CA PRO A 68 -9.84 7.18 8.27
C PRO A 68 -8.46 6.55 8.39
N SER A 69 -7.89 6.66 9.59
CA SER A 69 -6.60 6.04 9.86
C SER A 69 -6.72 4.52 9.84
N SER A 70 -5.70 3.88 9.32
CA SER A 70 -5.71 2.43 9.18
C SER A 70 -4.29 1.90 9.36
N VAL A 71 -4.20 0.67 9.86
CA VAL A 71 -2.91 -0.01 10.02
C VAL A 71 -3.02 -1.35 9.32
N VAL A 72 -2.07 -1.61 8.44
CA VAL A 72 -2.07 -2.87 7.69
C VAL A 72 -0.63 -3.31 7.47
N SER A 73 -0.40 -4.62 7.54
CA SER A 73 0.94 -5.19 7.41
C SER A 73 1.02 -6.07 6.18
N PHE A 74 2.17 -6.03 5.52
CA PHE A 74 2.43 -6.81 4.32
C PHE A 74 3.82 -7.39 4.36
N ASN A 75 4.01 -8.47 3.61
CA ASN A 75 5.35 -8.93 3.30
C ASN A 75 5.97 -7.90 2.35
N PRO A 76 7.13 -7.33 2.70
CA PRO A 76 7.68 -6.24 1.90
C PRO A 76 7.97 -6.63 0.45
N LYS A 77 8.30 -7.89 0.21
CA LYS A 77 8.57 -8.35 -1.14
C LYS A 77 7.35 -8.18 -2.04
N PHE A 78 6.16 -8.41 -1.49
CA PHE A 78 4.93 -8.28 -2.27
C PHE A 78 4.56 -6.83 -2.53
N LEU A 79 5.07 -5.91 -1.75
CA LEU A 79 4.93 -4.49 -2.03
C LEU A 79 5.98 -4.02 -3.03
N LEU A 80 7.21 -4.50 -2.88
CA LEU A 80 8.30 -4.05 -3.72
C LEU A 80 8.14 -4.47 -5.17
N ASP A 81 7.65 -5.68 -5.40
CA ASP A 81 7.52 -6.18 -6.76
C ASP A 81 6.63 -5.29 -7.63
N PRO A 82 5.39 -4.96 -7.23
CA PRO A 82 4.59 -4.06 -8.05
C PRO A 82 5.16 -2.64 -8.13
N LEU A 83 5.75 -2.16 -7.04
CA LEU A 83 6.32 -0.82 -7.05
C LEU A 83 7.50 -0.71 -8.02
N LYS A 84 8.25 -1.79 -8.20
CA LYS A 84 9.34 -1.81 -9.17
C LYS A 84 8.82 -1.96 -10.59
N SER A 85 7.71 -2.66 -10.77
CA SER A 85 7.19 -2.98 -12.09
C SER A 85 6.40 -1.86 -12.72
N ILE A 86 5.75 -1.04 -11.90
CA ILE A 86 4.92 0.05 -12.39
C ILE A 86 5.80 1.18 -12.90
N ASN A 87 5.48 1.68 -14.08
CA ASN A 87 6.28 2.71 -14.73
C ASN A 87 5.55 4.06 -14.74
N LYS A 88 5.10 4.48 -13.58
CA LYS A 88 4.41 5.75 -13.39
C LYS A 88 4.93 6.40 -12.13
N ASP A 89 4.87 7.73 -12.08
CA ASP A 89 5.34 8.46 -10.92
C ASP A 89 4.44 8.26 -9.71
N LYS A 90 3.15 8.16 -9.96
CA LYS A 90 2.18 8.00 -8.89
C LYS A 90 1.34 6.76 -9.11
N VAL A 91 0.96 6.12 -8.01
CA VAL A 91 0.10 4.96 -8.06
C VAL A 91 -1.03 5.15 -7.05
N LEU A 92 -2.13 4.49 -7.33
CA LEU A 92 -3.27 4.46 -6.45
C LEU A 92 -3.18 3.20 -5.60
N PHE A 93 -3.22 3.37 -4.29
CA PHE A 93 -3.21 2.25 -3.37
C PHE A 93 -4.57 2.17 -2.70
N GLU A 94 -5.27 1.07 -2.92
CA GLU A 94 -6.58 0.84 -2.32
C GLU A 94 -6.45 -0.19 -1.20
N PHE A 95 -7.11 0.08 -0.09
CA PHE A 95 -7.08 -0.79 1.07
C PHE A 95 -8.37 -0.61 1.85
N ARG A 96 -8.68 -1.57 2.70
CA ARG A 96 -9.90 -1.48 3.50
C ARG A 96 -9.62 -1.70 4.97
N ASP A 97 -9.03 -2.84 5.30
CA ASP A 97 -8.72 -3.16 6.67
C ASP A 97 -7.53 -4.11 6.68
N ASP A 98 -7.15 -4.56 7.87
CA ASP A 98 -5.98 -5.41 8.02
C ASP A 98 -6.21 -6.84 7.55
N MET A 99 -7.42 -7.18 7.13
CA MET A 99 -7.75 -8.52 6.65
C MET A 99 -8.01 -8.56 5.16
N SER A 100 -8.15 -7.41 4.52
CA SER A 100 -8.46 -7.33 3.12
C SER A 100 -7.20 -7.06 2.30
N PRO A 101 -7.14 -7.55 1.07
CA PRO A 101 -5.96 -7.29 0.25
C PRO A 101 -5.81 -5.82 -0.09
N GLY A 102 -4.56 -5.40 -0.23
CA GLY A 102 -4.26 -4.09 -0.80
C GLY A 102 -4.19 -4.23 -2.32
N VAL A 103 -4.50 -3.17 -3.02
CA VAL A 103 -4.56 -3.18 -4.47
C VAL A 103 -3.81 -1.98 -5.01
N PHE A 104 -2.84 -2.22 -5.90
CA PHE A 104 -2.15 -1.15 -6.59
C PHE A 104 -2.74 -0.99 -7.97
N LYS A 105 -3.04 0.26 -8.34
CA LYS A 105 -3.59 0.61 -9.64
C LYS A 105 -2.86 1.81 -10.21
N ILE A 106 -2.82 1.89 -11.52
CA ILE A 106 -2.39 3.11 -12.18
C ILE A 106 -3.57 3.67 -12.95
N ASN A 107 -3.68 4.97 -12.93
CA ASN A 107 -4.77 5.66 -13.61
C ASN A 107 -4.24 6.19 -14.93
N SER A 108 -4.86 5.74 -16.03
CA SER A 108 -4.49 6.22 -17.34
C SER A 108 -5.33 7.45 -17.67
N GLU A 109 -4.69 8.58 -17.86
CA GLU A 109 -5.40 9.80 -18.21
C GLU A 109 -6.06 9.72 -19.58
N LYS A 110 -5.48 8.93 -20.47
CA LYS A 110 -5.99 8.81 -21.82
C LYS A 110 -7.32 8.09 -21.89
N THR A 111 -7.50 7.11 -21.02
CA THR A 111 -8.70 6.28 -21.07
C THR A 111 -9.58 6.45 -19.84
N ASN A 112 -9.10 7.16 -18.84
CA ASN A 112 -9.77 7.28 -17.54
C ASN A 112 -10.03 5.92 -16.89
N LYS A 113 -9.19 4.96 -17.18
CA LYS A 113 -9.30 3.62 -16.60
C LYS A 113 -8.05 3.26 -15.87
N ASN A 114 -8.22 2.43 -14.86
CA ASN A 114 -7.08 1.86 -14.16
C ASN A 114 -6.53 0.72 -15.00
N GLU A 115 -5.32 0.90 -15.54
CA GLU A 115 -4.74 -0.04 -16.49
C GLU A 115 -3.96 -1.16 -15.84
N PHE A 116 -3.53 -0.96 -14.63
CA PHE A 116 -2.71 -1.95 -13.96
C PHE A 116 -3.33 -2.29 -12.61
N LEU A 117 -3.32 -3.57 -12.30
CA LEU A 117 -3.89 -4.05 -11.06
C LEU A 117 -2.96 -5.08 -10.46
N CYS A 118 -2.52 -4.84 -9.25
CA CYS A 118 -1.75 -5.81 -8.50
C CYS A 118 -2.36 -5.95 -7.11
N VAL A 119 -2.71 -7.17 -6.76
CA VAL A 119 -3.35 -7.47 -5.48
C VAL A 119 -2.29 -8.00 -4.52
N VAL A 120 -2.22 -7.40 -3.34
CA VAL A 120 -1.25 -7.78 -2.32
C VAL A 120 -2.01 -8.21 -1.08
N MET A 121 -1.75 -9.43 -0.64
CA MET A 121 -2.43 -9.95 0.54
C MET A 121 -1.75 -9.47 1.81
N PRO A 122 -2.53 -9.05 2.81
CA PRO A 122 -1.94 -8.59 4.06
C PRO A 122 -1.50 -9.75 4.93
N ILE A 123 -0.60 -9.45 5.85
CA ILE A 123 -0.21 -10.41 6.87
C ILE A 123 -1.10 -10.19 8.08
N ARG A 124 -1.67 -11.27 8.58
CA ARG A 124 -2.48 -11.19 9.80
C ARG A 124 -1.56 -11.01 10.98
N THR A 125 -1.99 -10.13 11.88
CA THR A 125 -1.18 -9.76 13.02
C THR A 125 -1.86 -10.10 14.35
N ASP A 126 -2.77 -11.01 14.32
CA ASP A 126 -3.46 -11.44 15.56
C ASP A 126 -2.57 -12.21 16.52
#